data_d467a07e9ff0e39e25da6e92c1e428a7
#
_entry.id   d467a07e9ff0e39e25da6e92c1e428a7
#
_cell.length_a   1.000
_cell.length_b   1.000
_cell.length_c   1.000
_cell.angle_alpha   90.00
_cell.angle_beta   90.00
_cell.angle_gamma   90.00
#
_symmetry.space_group_name_H-M   'P 1'
#
loop_
_entity.id
_entity.type
_entity.pdbx_description
1 polymer ?
#
loop_
_entity_poly.entity_id
_entity_poly.type
_entity_poly.pdbx_seq_one_letter_code
_entity_poly.pdbx_strand_id
1 'polypeptide(L)'
;DRVQYLFKLKTLLEENFDSIVKLCTQEHGKTLVESRGDVRRGIQMVETACGIPSLMMGQSFEDIAVGIDSQSIRQPMGVFAGITPFNFPAMVPFWFWPFAVATGNTYVLKPSERVPLTQIKIFELIEKVGLPKGVMNLVLGGKEVVNSLCSHPDIKGVSFVGSTPVAKHVYQLGTSHGKRVQALGGAKNFMVVLPDANL
;
A
#
# COMPACT_ATOMS: atom_id res chain seq x y z
N ASP A 1 -15.31 9.36 9.63
CA ASP A 1 -16.09 8.97 8.43
C ASP A 1 -15.24 8.17 7.42
N ARG A 2 -13.98 8.58 7.12
CA ARG A 2 -13.13 7.90 6.11
C ARG A 2 -12.94 6.41 6.36
N VAL A 3 -12.66 6.00 7.60
CA VAL A 3 -12.43 4.59 7.94
C VAL A 3 -13.68 3.72 7.81
N GLN A 4 -14.88 4.30 7.74
CA GLN A 4 -16.11 3.54 7.49
C GLN A 4 -16.10 2.86 6.12
N TYR A 5 -15.46 3.47 5.14
CA TYR A 5 -15.24 2.84 3.84
C TYR A 5 -14.29 1.63 3.93
N LEU A 6 -13.28 1.69 4.80
CA LEU A 6 -12.35 0.57 5.02
C LEU A 6 -13.02 -0.59 5.76
N PHE A 7 -13.90 -0.33 6.73
CA PHE A 7 -14.71 -1.38 7.36
C PHE A 7 -15.60 -2.09 6.34
N LYS A 8 -16.30 -1.33 5.49
CA LYS A 8 -17.14 -1.90 4.41
C LYS A 8 -16.29 -2.70 3.43
N LEU A 9 -15.12 -2.19 3.05
CA LEU A 9 -14.19 -2.90 2.18
C LEU A 9 -13.72 -4.21 2.81
N LYS A 10 -13.35 -4.20 4.10
CA LYS A 10 -12.97 -5.43 4.81
C LYS A 10 -14.06 -6.50 4.68
N THR A 11 -15.31 -6.14 4.91
CA THR A 11 -16.45 -7.06 4.75
C THR A 11 -16.52 -7.64 3.34
N LEU A 12 -16.44 -6.78 2.31
CA LEU A 12 -16.48 -7.25 0.91
C LEU A 12 -15.28 -8.13 0.54
N LEU A 13 -14.10 -7.85 1.09
CA LEU A 13 -12.91 -8.67 0.88
C LEU A 13 -13.07 -10.05 1.52
N GLU A 14 -13.66 -10.15 2.73
CA GLU A 14 -13.96 -11.44 3.39
C GLU A 14 -14.99 -12.24 2.59
N GLU A 15 -16.08 -11.61 2.15
CA GLU A 15 -17.12 -12.25 1.33
C GLU A 15 -16.59 -12.76 -0.01
N ASN A 16 -15.59 -12.10 -0.58
CA ASN A 16 -14.96 -12.45 -1.85
C ASN A 16 -13.62 -13.19 -1.71
N PHE A 17 -13.24 -13.57 -0.49
CA PHE A 17 -11.93 -14.12 -0.17
C PHE A 17 -11.49 -15.25 -1.11
N ASP A 18 -12.30 -16.29 -1.25
CA ASP A 18 -11.97 -17.46 -2.06
C ASP A 18 -11.86 -17.14 -3.57
N SER A 19 -12.63 -16.18 -4.06
CA SER A 19 -12.56 -15.74 -5.46
C SER A 19 -11.27 -14.97 -5.74
N ILE A 20 -10.84 -14.10 -4.81
CA ILE A 20 -9.58 -13.36 -4.90
C ILE A 20 -8.39 -14.33 -4.81
N VAL A 21 -8.45 -15.31 -3.89
CA VAL A 21 -7.41 -16.35 -3.74
C VAL A 21 -7.22 -17.15 -5.03
N LYS A 22 -8.33 -17.62 -5.64
CA LYS A 22 -8.27 -18.36 -6.91
C LYS A 22 -7.66 -17.52 -8.02
N LEU A 23 -8.06 -16.26 -8.14
CA LEU A 23 -7.53 -15.34 -9.14
C LEU A 23 -6.03 -15.07 -8.93
N CYS A 24 -5.61 -14.85 -7.67
CA CYS A 24 -4.21 -14.67 -7.31
C CYS A 24 -3.36 -15.89 -7.70
N THR A 25 -3.85 -17.12 -7.43
CA THR A 25 -3.20 -18.35 -7.87
C THR A 25 -3.11 -18.44 -9.40
N GLN A 26 -4.19 -18.11 -10.08
CA GLN A 26 -4.29 -18.20 -11.54
C GLN A 26 -3.30 -17.27 -12.24
N GLU A 27 -3.17 -16.02 -11.78
CA GLU A 27 -2.28 -15.06 -12.45
C GLU A 27 -0.81 -15.20 -12.05
N HIS A 28 -0.54 -15.59 -10.79
CA HIS A 28 0.81 -15.66 -10.26
C HIS A 28 1.45 -17.04 -10.40
N GLY A 29 0.66 -18.12 -10.30
CA GLY A 29 1.16 -19.50 -10.32
C GLY A 29 1.56 -20.06 -8.95
N LYS A 30 1.39 -19.31 -7.85
CA LYS A 30 1.60 -19.83 -6.49
C LYS A 30 0.47 -20.78 -6.06
N THR A 31 0.71 -21.59 -5.04
CA THR A 31 -0.30 -22.52 -4.51
C THR A 31 -1.50 -21.78 -3.92
N LEU A 32 -2.64 -22.46 -3.82
CA LEU A 32 -3.83 -21.91 -3.15
C LEU A 32 -3.54 -21.57 -1.67
N VAL A 33 -2.71 -22.36 -1.00
CA VAL A 33 -2.34 -22.11 0.40
C VAL A 33 -1.55 -20.80 0.53
N GLU A 34 -0.57 -20.58 -0.33
CA GLU A 34 0.21 -19.34 -0.36
C GLU A 34 -0.65 -18.12 -0.73
N SER A 35 -1.55 -18.28 -1.72
CA SER A 35 -2.50 -17.22 -2.09
C SER A 35 -3.47 -16.88 -0.97
N ARG A 36 -3.93 -17.87 -0.19
CA ARG A 36 -4.72 -17.62 1.02
C ARG A 36 -3.96 -16.77 2.03
N GLY A 37 -2.67 -17.07 2.23
CA GLY A 37 -1.79 -16.27 3.11
C GLY A 37 -1.60 -14.84 2.60
N ASP A 38 -1.40 -14.67 1.30
CA ASP A 38 -1.25 -13.38 0.63
C ASP A 38 -2.49 -12.50 0.83
N VAL A 39 -3.66 -13.00 0.45
CA VAL A 39 -4.94 -12.28 0.57
C VAL A 39 -5.29 -12.00 2.03
N ARG A 40 -5.09 -12.98 2.93
CA ARG A 40 -5.37 -12.82 4.36
C ARG A 40 -4.57 -11.68 4.97
N ARG A 41 -3.27 -11.62 4.69
CA ARG A 41 -2.40 -10.55 5.18
C ARG A 41 -2.77 -9.19 4.59
N GLY A 42 -3.23 -9.14 3.34
CA GLY A 42 -3.77 -7.92 2.75
C GLY A 42 -4.98 -7.40 3.53
N ILE A 43 -5.94 -8.28 3.86
CA ILE A 43 -7.14 -7.92 4.64
C ILE A 43 -6.77 -7.40 6.04
N GLN A 44 -5.79 -8.03 6.69
CA GLN A 44 -5.29 -7.59 8.00
C GLN A 44 -4.72 -6.16 7.95
N MET A 45 -4.11 -5.74 6.84
CA MET A 45 -3.65 -4.36 6.68
C MET A 45 -4.82 -3.37 6.58
N VAL A 46 -5.89 -3.73 5.88
CA VAL A 46 -7.12 -2.92 5.86
C VAL A 46 -7.72 -2.81 7.26
N GLU A 47 -7.77 -3.90 7.99
CA GLU A 47 -8.24 -3.93 9.39
C GLU A 47 -7.40 -3.01 10.29
N THR A 48 -6.07 -3.10 10.19
CA THR A 48 -5.14 -2.22 10.92
C THR A 48 -5.39 -0.75 10.58
N ALA A 49 -5.62 -0.43 9.30
CA ALA A 49 -5.89 0.93 8.86
C ALA A 49 -7.21 1.50 9.40
N CYS A 50 -8.17 0.66 9.78
CA CYS A 50 -9.40 1.10 10.45
C CYS A 50 -9.12 1.76 11.82
N GLY A 51 -7.99 1.45 12.47
CA GLY A 51 -7.53 2.06 13.72
C GLY A 51 -6.84 3.43 13.58
N ILE A 52 -6.61 3.90 12.37
CA ILE A 52 -5.90 5.16 12.09
C ILE A 52 -6.44 6.39 12.82
N PRO A 53 -7.76 6.57 13.04
CA PRO A 53 -8.25 7.75 13.76
C PRO A 53 -7.57 7.98 15.12
N SER A 54 -7.33 6.91 15.87
CA SER A 54 -6.60 7.00 17.15
C SER A 54 -5.12 7.35 16.97
N LEU A 55 -4.48 6.85 15.92
CA LEU A 55 -3.06 7.12 15.62
C LEU A 55 -2.83 8.51 14.99
N MET A 56 -3.89 9.14 14.48
CA MET A 56 -3.84 10.49 13.92
C MET A 56 -4.01 11.60 14.96
N MET A 57 -4.33 11.26 16.20
CA MET A 57 -4.46 12.24 17.27
C MET A 57 -3.14 13.00 17.41
N GLY A 58 -3.24 14.32 17.52
CA GLY A 58 -2.11 15.20 17.79
C GLY A 58 -1.74 15.21 19.28
N GLN A 59 -0.87 16.11 19.63
CA GLN A 59 -0.43 16.34 21.00
C GLN A 59 -0.65 17.82 21.36
N SER A 60 -1.02 18.07 22.61
CA SER A 60 -1.10 19.39 23.19
C SER A 60 -0.17 19.44 24.40
N PHE A 61 0.62 20.48 24.50
CA PHE A 61 1.56 20.71 25.59
C PHE A 61 1.31 22.11 26.15
N GLU A 62 1.04 22.20 27.45
CA GLU A 62 0.93 23.46 28.17
C GLU A 62 2.31 23.89 28.65
N ASP A 63 2.57 25.21 28.65
CA ASP A 63 3.78 25.85 29.18
C ASP A 63 5.11 25.17 28.73
N ILE A 64 5.25 24.86 27.44
CA ILE A 64 6.55 24.39 26.91
C ILE A 64 7.67 25.43 27.07
N ALA A 65 7.28 26.69 27.21
CA ALA A 65 8.05 27.83 27.70
C ALA A 65 7.07 28.76 28.43
N VAL A 66 7.56 29.69 29.24
CA VAL A 66 6.74 30.60 30.02
C VAL A 66 5.71 31.29 29.13
N GLY A 67 4.41 30.99 29.34
CA GLY A 67 3.30 31.56 28.59
C GLY A 67 3.16 31.09 27.15
N ILE A 68 3.76 29.95 26.79
CA ILE A 68 3.66 29.37 25.44
C ILE A 68 3.14 27.94 25.50
N ASP A 69 1.97 27.71 24.89
CA ASP A 69 1.43 26.39 24.63
C ASP A 69 1.78 25.91 23.22
N SER A 70 1.89 24.61 23.02
CA SER A 70 2.13 24.01 21.71
C SER A 70 1.11 22.94 21.38
N GLN A 71 0.66 22.93 20.13
CA GLN A 71 -0.25 21.91 19.62
C GLN A 71 0.24 21.36 18.29
N SER A 72 0.24 20.03 18.15
CA SER A 72 0.50 19.36 16.87
C SER A 72 -0.80 18.85 16.24
N ILE A 73 -0.98 19.10 14.95
CA ILE A 73 -2.13 18.63 14.17
C ILE A 73 -1.61 17.88 12.96
N ARG A 74 -2.14 16.66 12.70
CA ARG A 74 -1.80 15.85 11.54
C ARG A 74 -2.76 16.17 10.40
N GLN A 75 -2.22 16.51 9.24
CA GLN A 75 -2.98 16.85 8.03
C GLN A 75 -2.58 15.97 6.85
N PRO A 76 -3.50 15.69 5.90
CA PRO A 76 -3.16 15.00 4.66
C PRO A 76 -2.18 15.84 3.82
N MET A 77 -1.32 15.17 3.07
CA MET A 77 -0.35 15.81 2.18
C MET A 77 -0.83 15.95 0.74
N GLY A 78 -1.81 15.14 0.31
CA GLY A 78 -2.34 15.17 -1.03
C GLY A 78 -2.29 13.82 -1.74
N VAL A 79 -1.70 13.74 -2.92
CA VAL A 79 -1.67 12.53 -3.75
C VAL A 79 -0.44 11.69 -3.44
N PHE A 80 -0.65 10.39 -3.22
CA PHE A 80 0.42 9.40 -3.11
C PHE A 80 0.36 8.39 -4.25
N ALA A 81 1.48 7.80 -4.59
CA ALA A 81 1.57 6.69 -5.54
C ALA A 81 2.16 5.44 -4.88
N GLY A 82 1.70 4.27 -5.31
CA GLY A 82 2.26 2.98 -4.92
C GLY A 82 2.67 2.17 -6.13
N ILE A 83 3.86 1.63 -6.10
CA ILE A 83 4.42 0.78 -7.14
C ILE A 83 4.76 -0.55 -6.49
N THR A 84 4.07 -1.63 -6.89
CA THR A 84 4.13 -2.90 -6.19
C THR A 84 4.62 -4.05 -7.07
N PRO A 85 5.30 -5.05 -6.48
CA PRO A 85 5.91 -6.16 -7.20
C PRO A 85 4.88 -7.24 -7.57
N PHE A 86 5.36 -8.28 -8.26
CA PHE A 86 4.51 -9.39 -8.70
C PHE A 86 4.37 -10.51 -7.66
N ASN A 87 5.32 -10.65 -6.72
CA ASN A 87 5.40 -11.84 -5.84
C ASN A 87 4.30 -11.92 -4.77
N PHE A 88 3.65 -10.80 -4.42
CA PHE A 88 2.50 -10.74 -3.53
C PHE A 88 1.45 -9.77 -4.08
N PRO A 89 0.67 -10.23 -5.08
CA PRO A 89 -0.27 -9.36 -5.80
C PRO A 89 -1.36 -8.74 -4.93
N ALA A 90 -1.79 -9.43 -3.87
CA ALA A 90 -2.81 -8.94 -2.95
C ALA A 90 -2.19 -8.13 -1.81
N MET A 91 -1.24 -8.71 -1.06
CA MET A 91 -0.75 -8.17 0.21
C MET A 91 -0.04 -6.83 0.09
N VAL A 92 0.94 -6.74 -0.82
CA VAL A 92 1.84 -5.59 -0.86
C VAL A 92 1.14 -4.26 -1.18
N PRO A 93 0.17 -4.19 -2.10
CA PRO A 93 -0.62 -2.97 -2.29
C PRO A 93 -1.31 -2.48 -1.01
N PHE A 94 -1.82 -3.38 -0.20
CA PHE A 94 -2.49 -3.04 1.06
C PHE A 94 -1.54 -2.53 2.16
N TRP A 95 -0.23 -2.66 2.00
CA TRP A 95 0.72 -2.07 2.95
C TRP A 95 0.69 -0.54 2.96
N PHE A 96 0.18 0.08 1.91
CA PHE A 96 0.30 1.53 1.71
C PHE A 96 -1.03 2.26 1.60
N TRP A 97 -1.85 1.92 0.60
CA TRP A 97 -3.00 2.73 0.25
C TRP A 97 -4.11 2.81 1.32
N PRO A 98 -4.40 1.75 2.14
CA PRO A 98 -5.43 1.88 3.17
C PRO A 98 -5.07 2.96 4.20
N PHE A 99 -3.79 3.04 4.56
CA PHE A 99 -3.28 4.05 5.48
C PHE A 99 -3.31 5.44 4.86
N ALA A 100 -2.95 5.58 3.59
CA ALA A 100 -3.03 6.86 2.87
C ALA A 100 -4.46 7.39 2.83
N VAL A 101 -5.43 6.54 2.47
CA VAL A 101 -6.85 6.91 2.41
C VAL A 101 -7.41 7.21 3.81
N ALA A 102 -7.11 6.39 4.81
CA ALA A 102 -7.55 6.62 6.18
C ALA A 102 -7.06 7.98 6.72
N THR A 103 -5.84 8.38 6.36
CA THR A 103 -5.25 9.66 6.75
C THR A 103 -5.71 10.85 5.89
N GLY A 104 -6.57 10.62 4.88
CA GLY A 104 -7.19 11.68 4.08
C GLY A 104 -6.46 12.02 2.79
N ASN A 105 -5.51 11.19 2.38
CA ASN A 105 -4.82 11.34 1.09
C ASN A 105 -5.56 10.59 -0.02
N THR A 106 -5.27 10.94 -1.26
CA THR A 106 -5.65 10.17 -2.44
C THR A 106 -4.50 9.29 -2.90
N TYR A 107 -4.80 8.24 -3.65
CA TYR A 107 -3.81 7.24 -4.00
C TYR A 107 -3.92 6.77 -5.45
N VAL A 108 -2.76 6.62 -6.09
CA VAL A 108 -2.62 6.02 -7.41
C VAL A 108 -1.80 4.74 -7.26
N LEU A 109 -2.43 3.59 -7.48
CA LEU A 109 -1.78 2.30 -7.42
C LEU A 109 -1.33 1.85 -8.81
N LYS A 110 -0.06 1.49 -8.94
CA LYS A 110 0.49 0.78 -10.10
C LYS A 110 0.95 -0.61 -9.67
N PRO A 111 0.15 -1.66 -9.85
CA PRO A 111 0.57 -3.03 -9.62
C PRO A 111 1.58 -3.48 -10.69
N SER A 112 2.22 -4.62 -10.47
CA SER A 112 3.03 -5.23 -11.52
C SER A 112 2.18 -5.55 -12.76
N GLU A 113 2.68 -5.23 -13.92
CA GLU A 113 2.06 -5.57 -15.21
C GLU A 113 1.95 -7.08 -15.46
N ARG A 114 2.69 -7.88 -14.70
CA ARG A 114 2.66 -9.35 -14.78
C ARG A 114 1.47 -9.98 -14.07
N VAL A 115 0.94 -9.32 -13.03
CA VAL A 115 -0.11 -9.82 -12.14
C VAL A 115 -1.11 -8.71 -11.78
N PRO A 116 -1.81 -8.12 -12.76
CA PRO A 116 -2.72 -7.01 -12.50
C PRO A 116 -4.12 -7.44 -12.06
N LEU A 117 -4.52 -8.69 -12.33
CA LEU A 117 -5.93 -9.12 -12.23
C LEU A 117 -6.42 -9.12 -10.79
N THR A 118 -5.61 -9.53 -9.83
CA THR A 118 -5.95 -9.49 -8.41
C THR A 118 -6.28 -8.06 -7.98
N GLN A 119 -5.50 -7.07 -8.41
CA GLN A 119 -5.78 -5.67 -8.07
C GLN A 119 -6.99 -5.11 -8.82
N ILE A 120 -7.18 -5.46 -10.08
CA ILE A 120 -8.40 -5.10 -10.82
C ILE A 120 -9.64 -5.60 -10.06
N LYS A 121 -9.62 -6.86 -9.60
CA LYS A 121 -10.71 -7.43 -8.81
C LYS A 121 -10.95 -6.70 -7.50
N ILE A 122 -9.88 -6.32 -6.80
CA ILE A 122 -9.97 -5.53 -5.56
C ILE A 122 -10.55 -4.14 -5.84
N PHE A 123 -10.18 -3.50 -6.95
CA PHE A 123 -10.74 -2.20 -7.34
C PHE A 123 -12.24 -2.26 -7.68
N GLU A 124 -12.73 -3.36 -8.26
CA GLU A 124 -14.17 -3.58 -8.41
C GLU A 124 -14.90 -3.60 -7.04
N LEU A 125 -14.26 -4.13 -6.00
CA LEU A 125 -14.82 -4.12 -4.65
C LEU A 125 -14.73 -2.71 -4.02
N ILE A 126 -13.64 -1.98 -4.25
CA ILE A 126 -13.48 -0.58 -3.81
C ILE A 126 -14.59 0.30 -4.43
N GLU A 127 -14.92 0.09 -5.69
CA GLU A 127 -16.01 0.81 -6.35
C GLU A 127 -17.36 0.53 -5.67
N LYS A 128 -17.64 -0.74 -5.32
CA LYS A 128 -18.86 -1.12 -4.59
C LYS A 128 -18.96 -0.51 -3.18
N VAL A 129 -17.83 -0.24 -2.54
CA VAL A 129 -17.79 0.46 -1.24
C VAL A 129 -18.31 1.88 -1.34
N GLY A 130 -18.22 2.51 -2.51
CA GLY A 130 -18.68 3.87 -2.75
C GLY A 130 -17.71 4.93 -2.27
N LEU A 131 -16.39 4.67 -2.30
CA LEU A 131 -15.37 5.71 -2.08
C LEU A 131 -15.61 6.87 -3.06
N PRO A 132 -15.42 8.13 -2.65
CA PRO A 132 -15.52 9.26 -3.57
C PRO A 132 -14.59 9.10 -4.78
N LYS A 133 -15.07 9.48 -5.95
CA LYS A 133 -14.29 9.38 -7.19
C LYS A 133 -12.95 10.11 -7.06
N GLY A 134 -11.90 9.49 -7.57
CA GLY A 134 -10.54 10.03 -7.53
C GLY A 134 -9.76 9.76 -6.23
N VAL A 135 -10.39 9.21 -5.17
CA VAL A 135 -9.66 8.84 -3.94
C VAL A 135 -8.73 7.67 -4.20
N MET A 136 -9.20 6.62 -4.89
CA MET A 136 -8.39 5.48 -5.31
C MET A 136 -8.38 5.38 -6.82
N ASN A 137 -7.20 5.22 -7.40
CA ASN A 137 -6.99 5.14 -8.84
C ASN A 137 -6.04 4.00 -9.15
N LEU A 138 -6.32 3.25 -10.21
CA LEU A 138 -5.47 2.17 -10.72
C LEU A 138 -4.89 2.57 -12.07
N VAL A 139 -3.57 2.44 -12.20
CA VAL A 139 -2.87 2.61 -13.48
C VAL A 139 -2.05 1.37 -13.79
N LEU A 140 -2.10 0.91 -15.02
CA LEU A 140 -1.33 -0.22 -15.50
C LEU A 140 -0.20 0.27 -16.41
N GLY A 141 0.91 -0.43 -16.42
CA GLY A 141 2.03 -0.13 -17.29
C GLY A 141 3.39 -0.50 -16.67
N GLY A 142 4.43 -0.32 -17.46
CA GLY A 142 5.81 -0.65 -17.11
C GLY A 142 6.63 0.52 -16.57
N LYS A 143 7.90 0.54 -16.94
CA LYS A 143 8.90 1.53 -16.47
C LYS A 143 8.50 2.99 -16.72
N GLU A 144 7.86 3.28 -17.84
CA GLU A 144 7.47 4.64 -18.20
C GLU A 144 6.45 5.21 -17.21
N VAL A 145 5.46 4.39 -16.81
CA VAL A 145 4.48 4.77 -15.80
C VAL A 145 5.15 4.98 -14.44
N VAL A 146 6.11 4.11 -14.07
CA VAL A 146 6.92 4.28 -12.84
C VAL A 146 7.63 5.64 -12.84
N ASN A 147 8.31 5.98 -13.93
CA ASN A 147 9.00 7.25 -14.05
C ASN A 147 8.06 8.44 -13.98
N SER A 148 6.91 8.36 -14.67
CA SER A 148 5.88 9.40 -14.63
C SER A 148 5.35 9.62 -13.21
N LEU A 149 5.05 8.57 -12.45
CA LEU A 149 4.62 8.68 -11.06
C LEU A 149 5.69 9.33 -10.17
N CYS A 150 6.97 8.95 -10.38
CA CYS A 150 8.08 9.50 -9.61
C CYS A 150 8.37 10.98 -9.93
N SER A 151 8.04 11.47 -11.13
CA SER A 151 8.31 12.85 -11.55
C SER A 151 7.09 13.77 -11.52
N HIS A 152 5.86 13.25 -11.43
CA HIS A 152 4.63 14.04 -11.51
C HIS A 152 4.53 15.10 -10.41
N PRO A 153 4.29 16.38 -10.72
CA PRO A 153 4.36 17.48 -9.75
C PRO A 153 3.31 17.38 -8.61
N ASP A 154 2.15 16.79 -8.88
CA ASP A 154 1.07 16.68 -7.90
C ASP A 154 1.25 15.52 -6.92
N ILE A 155 2.05 14.52 -7.26
CA ILE A 155 2.36 13.40 -6.36
C ILE A 155 3.34 13.87 -5.29
N LYS A 156 2.96 13.74 -4.02
CA LYS A 156 3.73 14.19 -2.85
C LYS A 156 4.59 13.08 -2.24
N GLY A 157 4.21 11.83 -2.45
CA GLY A 157 4.99 10.70 -1.96
C GLY A 157 4.81 9.44 -2.81
N VAL A 158 5.84 8.60 -2.81
CA VAL A 158 5.88 7.32 -3.53
C VAL A 158 6.26 6.21 -2.58
N SER A 159 5.46 5.13 -2.58
CA SER A 159 5.79 3.88 -1.90
C SER A 159 6.11 2.82 -2.95
N PHE A 160 7.26 2.18 -2.79
CA PHE A 160 7.77 1.17 -3.73
C PHE A 160 8.19 -0.10 -3.01
N VAL A 161 7.85 -1.24 -3.58
CA VAL A 161 8.44 -2.54 -3.23
C VAL A 161 8.88 -3.25 -4.50
N GLY A 162 10.11 -3.76 -4.52
CA GLY A 162 10.64 -4.51 -5.66
C GLY A 162 12.13 -4.83 -5.52
N SER A 163 12.81 -5.05 -6.63
CA SER A 163 14.25 -5.34 -6.62
C SER A 163 15.07 -4.13 -6.19
N THR A 164 16.20 -4.37 -5.54
CA THR A 164 17.10 -3.32 -5.04
C THR A 164 17.54 -2.30 -6.11
N PRO A 165 17.89 -2.69 -7.35
CA PRO A 165 18.24 -1.71 -8.38
C PRO A 165 17.08 -0.77 -8.74
N VAL A 166 15.85 -1.30 -8.82
CA VAL A 166 14.66 -0.48 -9.11
C VAL A 166 14.29 0.37 -7.91
N ALA A 167 14.40 -0.14 -6.68
CA ALA A 167 14.21 0.64 -5.45
C ALA A 167 15.13 1.86 -5.41
N LYS A 168 16.41 1.68 -5.75
CA LYS A 168 17.39 2.76 -5.83
C LYS A 168 17.00 3.81 -6.90
N HIS A 169 16.58 3.35 -8.08
CA HIS A 169 16.12 4.23 -9.15
C HIS A 169 14.89 5.06 -8.73
N VAL A 170 13.86 4.41 -8.17
CA VAL A 170 12.64 5.08 -7.69
C VAL A 170 12.97 6.09 -6.58
N TYR A 171 13.86 5.72 -5.65
CA TYR A 171 14.30 6.62 -4.59
C TYR A 171 14.98 7.86 -5.16
N GLN A 172 15.98 7.67 -6.02
CA GLN A 172 16.74 8.77 -6.62
C GLN A 172 15.82 9.69 -7.45
N LEU A 173 15.00 9.12 -8.32
CA LEU A 173 14.10 9.90 -9.17
C LEU A 173 13.04 10.64 -8.36
N GLY A 174 12.39 9.97 -7.41
CA GLY A 174 11.35 10.61 -6.60
C GLY A 174 11.90 11.72 -5.71
N THR A 175 13.04 11.50 -5.04
CA THR A 175 13.64 12.52 -4.17
C THR A 175 14.19 13.71 -4.96
N SER A 176 14.71 13.51 -6.17
CA SER A 176 15.14 14.61 -7.05
C SER A 176 13.99 15.54 -7.48
N HIS A 177 12.74 15.04 -7.40
CA HIS A 177 11.52 15.82 -7.62
C HIS A 177 10.83 16.25 -6.31
N GLY A 178 11.56 16.25 -5.18
CA GLY A 178 11.08 16.75 -3.90
C GLY A 178 10.03 15.88 -3.21
N LYS A 179 9.87 14.60 -3.61
CA LYS A 179 8.87 13.69 -3.04
C LYS A 179 9.40 12.98 -1.79
N ARG A 180 8.49 12.59 -0.90
CA ARG A 180 8.78 11.58 0.11
C ARG A 180 8.77 10.21 -0.54
N VAL A 181 9.83 9.43 -0.36
CA VAL A 181 9.96 8.12 -0.99
C VAL A 181 10.25 7.06 0.07
N GLN A 182 9.41 6.03 0.08
CA GLN A 182 9.64 4.79 0.79
C GLN A 182 9.94 3.72 -0.25
N ALA A 183 11.20 3.33 -0.40
CA ALA A 183 11.63 2.34 -1.39
C ALA A 183 12.17 1.10 -0.67
N LEU A 184 11.41 0.01 -0.71
CA LEU A 184 11.74 -1.26 -0.10
C LEU A 184 12.33 -2.19 -1.16
N GLY A 185 13.58 -2.57 -0.95
CA GLY A 185 14.34 -3.45 -1.86
C GLY A 185 14.34 -4.92 -1.41
N GLY A 186 15.44 -5.63 -1.71
CA GLY A 186 15.62 -7.03 -1.37
C GLY A 186 15.65 -7.30 0.13
N ALA A 187 15.15 -8.48 0.52
CA ALA A 187 15.16 -8.95 1.89
C ALA A 187 16.58 -9.38 2.34
N LYS A 188 16.75 -9.55 3.64
CA LYS A 188 17.98 -10.03 4.29
C LYS A 188 17.68 -11.22 5.20
N ASN A 189 17.07 -12.23 4.61
CA ASN A 189 16.73 -13.45 5.34
C ASN A 189 18.00 -14.30 5.53
N PHE A 190 18.21 -14.78 6.75
CA PHE A 190 19.28 -15.72 7.07
C PHE A 190 18.72 -17.13 7.08
N MET A 191 19.50 -18.09 6.56
CA MET A 191 19.22 -19.50 6.64
C MET A 191 20.42 -20.18 7.33
N VAL A 192 20.16 -20.86 8.43
CA VAL A 192 21.17 -21.66 9.14
C VAL A 192 20.87 -23.13 8.90
N VAL A 193 21.75 -23.81 8.21
CA VAL A 193 21.63 -25.24 7.91
C VAL A 193 22.52 -26.00 8.89
N LEU A 194 21.92 -26.83 9.73
CA LEU A 194 22.63 -27.68 10.66
C LEU A 194 23.12 -28.97 9.97
N PRO A 195 24.13 -29.67 10.52
CA PRO A 195 24.71 -30.87 9.88
C PRO A 195 23.70 -32.02 9.67
N ASP A 196 22.65 -32.07 10.46
CA ASP A 196 21.58 -33.09 10.44
C ASP A 196 20.32 -32.63 9.68
N ALA A 197 20.38 -31.52 8.95
CA ALA A 197 19.27 -31.04 8.16
C ALA A 197 18.99 -31.95 6.98
N ASN A 198 17.72 -32.24 6.72
CA ASN A 198 17.27 -32.89 5.49
C ASN A 198 17.17 -31.84 4.37
N LEU A 199 18.08 -31.92 3.41
CA LEU A 199 18.20 -30.98 2.28
C LEU A 199 17.35 -31.40 1.09
#